data_7dfa5410c54e216d5b3cec59b5938e8e
#
_entry.id   7dfa5410c54e216d5b3cec59b5938e8e
#
_cell.length_a   1.000
_cell.length_b   1.000
_cell.length_c   1.000
_cell.angle_alpha   90.00
_cell.angle_beta   90.00
_cell.angle_gamma   90.00
#
_symmetry.space_group_name_H-M   'P 1'
#
loop_
_entity.id
_entity.type
_entity.pdbx_description
1 polymer ?
#
loop_
_entity_poly.entity_id
_entity_poly.type
_entity_poly.pdbx_seq_one_letter_code
_entity_poly.pdbx_strand_id
1 'polypeptide(L)'
;MTVQRLEHIGVVVDDLAAATAFFTALGLELEGEASVEGGLVDRINGLEGVQADVVILRTPDDSSKLELAKYRSPAYEGDDRPAPPNAPGIRHILFVVDDIRASLAGLRAHGGELVGELVNYEDIYWLCYVRGPAGIIVELAEKIS
;
A
#
# COMPACT_ATOMS: atom_id res chain seq x y z
N MET A 1 23.34 -15.45 -10.21
CA MET A 1 21.93 -15.30 -9.84
C MET A 1 21.63 -13.84 -9.58
N THR A 2 20.60 -13.33 -10.23
CA THR A 2 20.32 -11.91 -10.20
C THR A 2 18.80 -11.69 -10.11
N VAL A 3 18.38 -10.75 -9.26
CA VAL A 3 17.01 -10.25 -9.27
C VAL A 3 16.77 -9.56 -10.60
N GLN A 4 15.66 -9.85 -11.26
CA GLN A 4 15.33 -9.21 -12.53
C GLN A 4 14.57 -7.90 -12.34
N ARG A 5 13.64 -7.88 -11.40
CA ARG A 5 12.85 -6.67 -11.07
C ARG A 5 12.07 -6.88 -9.79
N LEU A 6 11.61 -5.78 -9.22
CA LEU A 6 10.60 -5.81 -8.18
C LEU A 6 9.24 -5.81 -8.88
N GLU A 7 8.49 -6.92 -8.78
CA GLU A 7 7.23 -7.07 -9.49
C GLU A 7 6.08 -6.38 -8.76
N HIS A 8 5.90 -6.69 -7.47
CA HIS A 8 4.87 -6.04 -6.66
C HIS A 8 5.19 -6.11 -5.18
N ILE A 9 4.46 -5.32 -4.40
CA ILE A 9 4.46 -5.36 -2.94
C ILE A 9 3.07 -5.76 -2.49
N GLY A 10 2.99 -6.74 -1.59
CA GLY A 10 1.72 -7.19 -1.02
C GLY A 10 1.38 -6.44 0.25
N VAL A 11 0.15 -5.96 0.34
CA VAL A 11 -0.40 -5.31 1.54
C VAL A 11 -1.69 -6.02 1.91
N VAL A 12 -1.72 -6.58 3.11
CA VAL A 12 -2.91 -7.25 3.62
C VAL A 12 -3.78 -6.22 4.36
N VAL A 13 -5.06 -6.21 4.03
CA VAL A 13 -6.01 -5.21 4.56
C VAL A 13 -7.29 -5.90 5.05
N ASP A 14 -8.02 -5.23 5.93
CA ASP A 14 -9.30 -5.72 6.42
C ASP A 14 -10.46 -5.32 5.51
N ASP A 15 -10.40 -4.12 4.95
CA ASP A 15 -11.42 -3.57 4.06
C ASP A 15 -10.82 -3.34 2.68
N LEU A 16 -11.03 -4.31 1.80
CA LEU A 16 -10.42 -4.28 0.47
C LEU A 16 -10.99 -3.14 -0.39
N ALA A 17 -12.28 -2.85 -0.28
CA ALA A 17 -12.90 -1.77 -1.04
C ALA A 17 -12.36 -0.40 -0.60
N ALA A 18 -12.24 -0.16 0.69
CA ALA A 18 -11.70 1.09 1.23
C ALA A 18 -10.23 1.27 0.86
N ALA A 19 -9.43 0.20 0.94
CA ALA A 19 -8.02 0.24 0.56
C ALA A 19 -7.86 0.52 -0.94
N THR A 20 -8.66 -0.11 -1.78
CA THR A 20 -8.66 0.14 -3.21
C THR A 20 -9.00 1.60 -3.50
N ALA A 21 -10.03 2.15 -2.86
CA ALA A 21 -10.42 3.55 -3.02
C ALA A 21 -9.31 4.51 -2.60
N PHE A 22 -8.61 4.21 -1.50
CA PHE A 22 -7.48 5.01 -1.01
C PHE A 22 -6.39 5.12 -2.08
N PHE A 23 -5.94 3.98 -2.61
CA PHE A 23 -4.84 3.96 -3.57
C PHE A 23 -5.26 4.46 -4.96
N THR A 24 -6.51 4.26 -5.37
CA THR A 24 -6.99 4.85 -6.62
C THR A 24 -7.14 6.37 -6.51
N ALA A 25 -7.51 6.90 -5.34
CA ALA A 25 -7.49 8.33 -5.10
C ALA A 25 -6.08 8.93 -5.19
N LEU A 26 -5.05 8.15 -4.85
CA LEU A 26 -3.66 8.55 -5.01
C LEU A 26 -3.22 8.57 -6.49
N GLY A 27 -3.90 7.82 -7.35
CA GLY A 27 -3.60 7.78 -8.77
C GLY A 27 -3.21 6.40 -9.30
N LEU A 28 -3.19 5.36 -8.46
CA LEU A 28 -2.97 4.01 -8.96
C LEU A 28 -4.19 3.55 -9.75
N GLU A 29 -3.97 2.67 -10.72
CA GLU A 29 -5.00 2.18 -11.62
C GLU A 29 -5.29 0.71 -11.36
N LEU A 30 -6.55 0.33 -11.38
CA LEU A 30 -6.96 -1.05 -11.21
C LEU A 30 -6.50 -1.88 -12.42
N GLU A 31 -5.73 -2.94 -12.17
CA GLU A 31 -5.30 -3.86 -13.22
C GLU A 31 -6.12 -5.14 -13.22
N GLY A 32 -6.47 -5.67 -12.05
CA GLY A 32 -7.23 -6.90 -11.98
C GLY A 32 -7.68 -7.24 -10.57
N GLU A 33 -8.60 -8.20 -10.49
CA GLU A 33 -9.15 -8.73 -9.25
C GLU A 33 -9.24 -10.24 -9.34
N ALA A 34 -9.07 -10.93 -8.22
CA ALA A 34 -9.22 -12.38 -8.16
C ALA A 34 -9.57 -12.82 -6.75
N SER A 35 -10.26 -13.97 -6.68
CA SER A 35 -10.40 -14.72 -5.42
C SER A 35 -9.54 -15.96 -5.54
N VAL A 36 -8.73 -16.23 -4.52
CA VAL A 36 -7.78 -17.35 -4.54
C VAL A 36 -8.03 -18.31 -3.38
N GLU A 37 -7.93 -19.59 -3.66
CA GLU A 37 -8.03 -20.66 -2.68
C GLU A 37 -7.48 -21.95 -3.26
N GLY A 38 -7.34 -22.97 -2.42
CA GLY A 38 -6.94 -24.31 -2.85
C GLY A 38 -5.57 -24.71 -2.37
N GLY A 39 -5.20 -25.96 -2.66
CA GLY A 39 -3.99 -26.57 -2.14
C GLY A 39 -2.70 -25.87 -2.52
N LEU A 40 -2.61 -25.31 -3.73
CA LEU A 40 -1.42 -24.56 -4.14
C LEU A 40 -1.26 -23.26 -3.36
N VAL A 41 -2.37 -22.57 -3.14
CA VAL A 41 -2.37 -21.32 -2.36
C VAL A 41 -1.97 -21.59 -0.91
N ASP A 42 -2.53 -22.66 -0.32
CA ASP A 42 -2.18 -23.07 1.04
C ASP A 42 -0.69 -23.39 1.16
N ARG A 43 -0.15 -24.09 0.19
CA ARG A 43 1.26 -24.49 0.20
C ARG A 43 2.19 -23.30 0.04
N ILE A 44 1.84 -22.32 -0.78
CA ILE A 44 2.62 -21.08 -0.94
C ILE A 44 2.59 -20.27 0.35
N ASN A 45 1.44 -20.16 0.99
CA ASN A 45 1.27 -19.35 2.20
C ASN A 45 1.78 -20.03 3.46
N GLY A 46 1.90 -21.34 3.46
CA GLY A 46 2.20 -22.09 4.69
C GLY A 46 1.05 -22.05 5.68
N LEU A 47 -0.17 -21.90 5.19
CA LEU A 47 -1.40 -21.83 5.98
C LEU A 47 -2.39 -22.86 5.44
N GLU A 48 -3.38 -23.20 6.24
CA GLU A 48 -4.43 -24.14 5.82
C GLU A 48 -5.75 -23.40 5.60
N GLY A 49 -6.47 -23.76 4.53
CA GLY A 49 -7.78 -23.23 4.24
C GLY A 49 -7.77 -21.77 3.80
N VAL A 50 -6.75 -21.34 3.07
CA VAL A 50 -6.67 -19.96 2.60
C VAL A 50 -7.80 -19.67 1.64
N GLN A 51 -8.52 -18.58 1.91
CA GLN A 51 -9.47 -17.95 1.01
C GLN A 51 -9.20 -16.46 1.06
N ALA A 52 -8.75 -15.89 -0.02
CA ALA A 52 -8.38 -14.48 -0.07
C ALA A 52 -8.93 -13.81 -1.33
N ASP A 53 -9.30 -12.56 -1.17
CA ASP A 53 -9.66 -11.69 -2.29
C ASP A 53 -8.49 -10.75 -2.54
N VAL A 54 -8.12 -10.57 -3.80
CA VAL A 54 -6.92 -9.85 -4.21
C VAL A 54 -7.28 -8.81 -5.24
N VAL A 55 -6.70 -7.62 -5.10
CA VAL A 55 -6.79 -6.53 -6.07
C VAL A 55 -5.37 -6.16 -6.48
N ILE A 56 -5.12 -6.08 -7.78
CA ILE A 56 -3.84 -5.62 -8.31
C ILE A 56 -4.02 -4.19 -8.83
N LEU A 57 -3.21 -3.27 -8.29
CA LEU A 57 -3.15 -1.88 -8.71
C LEU A 57 -1.77 -1.61 -9.33
N ARG A 58 -1.73 -0.78 -10.36
CA ARG A 58 -0.47 -0.41 -11.02
C ARG A 58 -0.25 1.10 -10.97
N THR A 59 1.02 1.51 -11.02
CA THR A 59 1.35 2.91 -11.23
C THR A 59 1.01 3.32 -12.67
N PRO A 60 0.67 4.59 -12.93
CA PRO A 60 0.31 5.04 -14.29
C PRO A 60 1.39 4.77 -15.35
N ASP A 61 2.67 4.78 -14.95
CA ASP A 61 3.79 4.45 -15.85
C ASP A 61 4.03 2.95 -16.01
N ASP A 62 3.20 2.12 -15.37
CA ASP A 62 3.27 0.66 -15.42
C ASP A 62 4.59 0.06 -14.88
N SER A 63 5.33 0.84 -14.08
CA SER A 63 6.63 0.37 -13.55
C SER A 63 6.51 -0.46 -12.28
N SER A 64 5.44 -0.28 -11.52
CA SER A 64 5.27 -0.92 -10.21
C SER A 64 3.82 -1.27 -9.92
N LYS A 65 3.63 -2.26 -9.04
CA LYS A 65 2.30 -2.72 -8.66
C LYS A 65 2.17 -2.91 -7.16
N LEU A 66 0.96 -2.74 -6.66
CA LEU A 66 0.55 -3.18 -5.34
C LEU A 66 -0.44 -4.33 -5.49
N GLU A 67 -0.28 -5.35 -4.66
CA GLU A 67 -1.28 -6.38 -4.48
C GLU A 67 -1.94 -6.14 -3.13
N LEU A 68 -3.22 -5.79 -3.13
CA LEU A 68 -4.01 -5.67 -1.93
C LEU A 68 -4.72 -6.99 -1.71
N ALA A 69 -4.62 -7.56 -0.51
CA ALA A 69 -5.22 -8.85 -0.21
C ALA A 69 -6.02 -8.77 1.08
N LYS A 70 -7.22 -9.34 1.05
CA LYS A 70 -8.02 -9.59 2.23
C LYS A 70 -8.17 -11.10 2.40
N TYR A 71 -7.68 -11.62 3.53
CA TYR A 71 -7.87 -13.03 3.88
C TYR A 71 -9.22 -13.20 4.56
N ARG A 72 -10.12 -13.92 3.89
CA ARG A 72 -11.39 -14.33 4.49
C ARG A 72 -11.17 -15.51 5.45
N SER A 73 -10.13 -16.31 5.20
CA SER A 73 -9.72 -17.46 6.00
C SER A 73 -8.24 -17.76 5.74
N PRO A 74 -7.46 -18.19 6.72
CA PRO A 74 -7.77 -18.13 8.15
C PRO A 74 -7.74 -16.70 8.68
N ALA A 75 -8.42 -16.47 9.80
CA ALA A 75 -8.40 -15.15 10.44
C ALA A 75 -7.01 -14.85 11.03
N TYR A 76 -6.58 -13.59 10.92
CA TYR A 76 -5.37 -13.14 11.60
C TYR A 76 -5.64 -12.99 13.10
N GLU A 77 -4.76 -13.55 13.92
CA GLU A 77 -4.92 -13.58 15.37
C GLU A 77 -3.87 -12.76 16.12
N GLY A 78 -3.06 -11.98 15.40
CA GLY A 78 -2.00 -11.18 16.00
C GLY A 78 -2.43 -9.76 16.35
N ASP A 79 -1.43 -8.94 16.67
CA ASP A 79 -1.62 -7.53 16.97
C ASP A 79 -1.81 -6.74 15.67
N ASP A 80 -2.90 -5.97 15.58
CA ASP A 80 -3.24 -5.17 14.41
C ASP A 80 -3.03 -3.66 14.60
N ARG A 81 -2.37 -3.26 15.70
CA ARG A 81 -2.08 -1.84 15.93
C ARG A 81 -1.10 -1.30 14.89
N PRO A 82 -1.32 -0.06 14.42
CA PRO A 82 -0.38 0.57 13.50
C PRO A 82 1.01 0.70 14.12
N ALA A 83 2.03 0.27 13.38
CA ALA A 83 3.41 0.36 13.85
C ALA A 83 3.99 1.76 13.59
N PRO A 84 4.84 2.27 14.47
CA PRO A 84 5.52 3.55 14.24
C PRO A 84 6.54 3.42 13.08
N PRO A 85 6.98 4.55 12.50
CA PRO A 85 7.90 4.52 11.35
C PRO A 85 9.23 3.80 11.61
N ASN A 86 9.66 3.69 12.85
CA ASN A 86 10.93 3.05 13.21
C ASN A 86 10.79 1.59 13.65
N ALA A 87 9.61 1.01 13.59
CA ALA A 87 9.45 -0.41 13.89
C ALA A 87 10.12 -1.26 12.80
N PRO A 88 10.82 -2.35 13.19
CA PRO A 88 11.47 -3.20 12.20
C PRO A 88 10.50 -3.79 11.18
N GLY A 89 10.97 -3.98 9.96
CA GLY A 89 10.20 -4.53 8.85
C GLY A 89 9.93 -3.49 7.77
N ILE A 90 9.14 -3.86 6.77
CA ILE A 90 8.71 -2.92 5.74
C ILE A 90 7.78 -1.91 6.39
N ARG A 91 8.14 -0.60 6.33
CA ARG A 91 7.39 0.44 7.02
C ARG A 91 6.68 1.39 6.09
N HIS A 92 7.29 1.74 4.98
CA HIS A 92 6.66 2.70 4.08
C HIS A 92 6.91 2.36 2.61
N ILE A 93 6.05 2.92 1.77
CA ILE A 93 6.15 2.84 0.31
C ILE A 93 6.09 4.28 -0.18
N LEU A 94 7.09 4.70 -0.97
CA LEU A 94 7.16 6.05 -1.51
C LEU A 94 6.56 6.10 -2.91
N PHE A 95 5.68 7.07 -3.11
CA PHE A 95 5.17 7.43 -4.43
C PHE A 95 5.57 8.88 -4.74
N VAL A 96 6.14 9.09 -5.92
CA VAL A 96 6.40 10.44 -6.41
C VAL A 96 5.11 10.95 -7.05
N VAL A 97 4.69 12.13 -6.66
CA VAL A 97 3.43 12.75 -7.14
C VAL A 97 3.72 14.11 -7.76
N ASP A 98 2.82 14.58 -8.60
CA ASP A 98 2.95 15.89 -9.24
C ASP A 98 2.49 17.05 -8.33
N ASP A 99 1.53 16.79 -7.43
CA ASP A 99 1.00 17.78 -6.51
C ASP A 99 0.73 17.13 -5.15
N ILE A 100 1.68 17.30 -4.23
CA ILE A 100 1.63 16.62 -2.92
C ILE A 100 0.47 17.14 -2.06
N ARG A 101 0.11 18.42 -2.18
CA ARG A 101 -0.99 18.98 -1.38
C ARG A 101 -2.33 18.46 -1.87
N ALA A 102 -2.52 18.37 -3.18
CA ALA A 102 -3.72 17.77 -3.76
C ALA A 102 -3.82 16.28 -3.44
N SER A 103 -2.70 15.56 -3.53
CA SER A 103 -2.64 14.14 -3.17
C SER A 103 -2.99 13.93 -1.70
N LEU A 104 -2.42 14.73 -0.81
CA LEU A 104 -2.69 14.65 0.62
C LEU A 104 -4.18 14.92 0.93
N ALA A 105 -4.76 15.93 0.29
CA ALA A 105 -6.19 16.24 0.46
C ALA A 105 -7.07 15.09 -0.01
N GLY A 106 -6.73 14.48 -1.15
CA GLY A 106 -7.44 13.31 -1.67
C GLY A 106 -7.37 12.12 -0.71
N LEU A 107 -6.18 11.84 -0.16
CA LEU A 107 -6.01 10.74 0.78
C LEU A 107 -6.73 11.00 2.11
N ARG A 108 -6.76 12.25 2.57
CA ARG A 108 -7.53 12.61 3.78
C ARG A 108 -9.02 12.31 3.61
N ALA A 109 -9.57 12.51 2.42
CA ALA A 109 -10.96 12.17 2.13
C ALA A 109 -11.22 10.66 2.25
N HIS A 110 -10.17 9.83 2.17
CA HIS A 110 -10.24 8.38 2.32
C HIS A 110 -9.59 7.89 3.62
N GLY A 111 -9.55 8.74 4.64
CA GLY A 111 -9.08 8.36 5.97
C GLY A 111 -7.58 8.49 6.20
N GLY A 112 -6.83 9.00 5.24
CA GLY A 112 -5.40 9.21 5.40
C GLY A 112 -5.08 10.34 6.38
N GLU A 113 -4.04 10.15 7.21
CA GLU A 113 -3.61 11.15 8.18
C GLU A 113 -2.10 11.28 8.15
N LEU A 114 -1.60 12.52 8.28
CA LEU A 114 -0.16 12.74 8.42
C LEU A 114 0.37 12.06 9.68
N VAL A 115 1.50 11.37 9.53
CA VAL A 115 2.24 10.80 10.66
C VAL A 115 3.03 11.89 11.36
N GLY A 116 3.72 12.72 10.60
CA GLY A 116 4.44 13.90 11.07
C GLY A 116 3.96 15.13 10.32
N GLU A 117 4.87 15.81 9.65
CA GLU A 117 4.59 17.05 8.95
C GLU A 117 4.92 16.94 7.46
N LEU A 118 4.28 17.79 6.66
CA LEU A 118 4.70 18.05 5.29
C LEU A 118 5.88 19.03 5.34
N VAL A 119 7.05 18.62 4.85
CA VAL A 119 8.27 19.42 4.94
C VAL A 119 8.91 19.66 3.58
N ASN A 120 9.55 20.81 3.46
CA ASN A 120 10.46 21.09 2.36
C ASN A 120 11.82 20.50 2.73
N TYR A 121 12.24 19.46 2.01
CA TYR A 121 13.50 18.80 2.27
C TYR A 121 14.59 19.36 1.36
N GLU A 122 15.39 20.27 1.90
CA GLU A 122 16.58 20.83 1.25
C GLU A 122 16.30 21.48 -0.11
N ASP A 123 15.10 22.02 -0.32
CA ASP A 123 14.64 22.60 -1.60
C ASP A 123 14.68 21.62 -2.78
N ILE A 124 14.74 20.31 -2.50
CA ILE A 124 14.73 19.27 -3.53
C ILE A 124 13.34 18.65 -3.62
N TYR A 125 12.77 18.29 -2.49
CA TYR A 125 11.45 17.64 -2.43
C TYR A 125 10.58 18.22 -1.32
N TRP A 126 9.27 18.23 -1.58
CA TRP A 126 8.27 18.21 -0.52
C TRP A 126 8.04 16.74 -0.14
N LEU A 127 8.08 16.45 1.15
CA LEU A 127 7.94 15.08 1.66
C LEU A 127 6.96 15.03 2.81
N CYS A 128 6.19 13.94 2.88
CA CYS A 128 5.38 13.62 4.05
C CYS A 128 5.12 12.12 4.14
N TYR A 129 4.77 11.66 5.34
CA TYR A 129 4.27 10.32 5.60
C TYR A 129 2.78 10.40 5.89
N VAL A 130 2.00 9.53 5.24
CA VAL A 130 0.55 9.43 5.45
C VAL A 130 0.22 8.02 5.92
N ARG A 131 -0.50 7.91 7.02
CA ARG A 131 -1.01 6.63 7.51
C ARG A 131 -2.22 6.24 6.68
N GLY A 132 -2.19 5.05 6.09
CA GLY A 132 -3.24 4.55 5.22
C GLY A 132 -3.87 3.26 5.71
N PRO A 133 -4.49 2.49 4.80
CA PRO A 133 -5.16 1.24 5.15
C PRO A 133 -4.25 0.26 5.87
N ALA A 134 -4.81 -0.44 6.87
CA ALA A 134 -4.08 -1.40 7.70
C ALA A 134 -2.84 -0.80 8.38
N GLY A 135 -2.79 0.53 8.53
CA GLY A 135 -1.68 1.23 9.15
C GLY A 135 -0.43 1.35 8.29
N ILE A 136 -0.49 1.02 7.01
CA ILE A 136 0.66 1.22 6.12
C ILE A 136 1.03 2.70 6.07
N ILE A 137 2.32 2.99 6.03
CA ILE A 137 2.80 4.36 5.83
C ILE A 137 3.08 4.53 4.34
N VAL A 138 2.41 5.53 3.74
CA VAL A 138 2.67 5.96 2.38
C VAL A 138 3.49 7.23 2.45
N GLU A 139 4.68 7.21 1.86
CA GLU A 139 5.47 8.42 1.71
C GLU A 139 5.13 9.08 0.39
N LEU A 140 4.86 10.38 0.41
CA LEU A 140 4.65 11.16 -0.80
C LEU A 140 5.84 12.08 -1.01
N ALA A 141 6.26 12.19 -2.26
CA ALA A 141 7.34 13.08 -2.65
C ALA A 141 6.93 13.87 -3.90
N GLU A 142 7.06 15.20 -3.81
CA GLU A 142 6.90 16.09 -4.96
C GLU A 142 8.23 16.79 -5.20
N LYS A 143 8.75 16.68 -6.39
CA LYS A 143 10.03 17.31 -6.74
C LYS A 143 9.85 18.81 -6.87
N ILE A 144 10.69 19.58 -6.18
CA ILE A 144 10.65 21.04 -6.22
C ILE A 144 11.42 21.56 -7.44
N SER A 145 12.56 20.93 -7.74
CA SER A 145 13.37 21.37 -8.87
C SER A 145 14.19 20.23 -9.47
#